data_5e2813870206b09bbebac96344563385
#
_entry.id   5e2813870206b09bbebac96344563385
#
_cell.length_a   1.000
_cell.length_b   1.000
_cell.length_c   1.000
_cell.angle_alpha   90.00
_cell.angle_beta   90.00
_cell.angle_gamma   90.00
#
_symmetry.space_group_name_H-M   'P 1'
#
loop_
_entity.id
_entity.type
_entity.pdbx_description
1 polymer ?
#
loop_
_entity_poly.entity_id
_entity_poly.type
_entity_poly.pdbx_seq_one_letter_code
_entity_poly.pdbx_strand_id
1 'polypeptide(L)'
;MLAYANDIANLHALDWCGQILAAGQNAEFQMLHSIGGSEELPDIEQKIVTLKPDLLLTDWPKAGSGEALLHFALRENLRMVFLRWPEFSKINRILILSGGGIHVLRQLWIAQRTAEAYGCPAQVLQIIRAADDGAETAGETTRLQARMLGIHTPFQVAHAPDILSGLAAHIEADDLLVLGAPNHWRLSEFFAFSLPERIARNFSNPLMMLLGSRPKQFRLREVFWPGMINPGLSALSREAAIGQLLDCLIRTEQIPENWRERLLQQAIAREQVCSTAVGSETAFPHITMPVEGGLAGCLGIFPQGVDFAAADGIPCKFVFLFITPDDYYSDYLDLLAQISEKIVHSPVRQQLLNCRTADDILNVLDP
;
A
#
# COMPACT_ATOMS: atom_id res chain seq x y z
N MET A 1 15.34 -6.69 4.09
CA MET A 1 15.09 -5.36 4.69
C MET A 1 16.34 -4.88 5.42
N LEU A 2 16.66 -3.60 5.30
CA LEU A 2 17.84 -3.02 5.92
C LEU A 2 17.42 -1.81 6.76
N ALA A 3 17.96 -1.65 7.97
CA ALA A 3 17.84 -0.42 8.72
C ALA A 3 19.23 0.19 8.97
N TYR A 4 19.30 1.51 8.89
CA TYR A 4 20.50 2.27 9.16
C TYR A 4 20.22 3.38 10.17
N ALA A 5 20.90 3.34 11.30
CA ALA A 5 20.80 4.35 12.35
C ALA A 5 22.05 5.24 12.37
N ASN A 6 21.83 6.53 12.18
CA ASN A 6 22.84 7.58 12.35
C ASN A 6 22.68 8.34 13.70
N ASP A 7 21.51 8.16 14.33
CA ASP A 7 21.18 8.76 15.63
C ASP A 7 20.83 7.66 16.63
N ILE A 8 21.62 7.59 17.72
CA ILE A 8 21.43 6.60 18.77
C ILE A 8 20.04 6.69 19.43
N ALA A 9 19.44 7.88 19.42
CA ALA A 9 18.12 8.10 19.99
C ALA A 9 17.01 7.34 19.27
N ASN A 10 17.18 7.06 17.97
CA ASN A 10 16.21 6.31 17.17
C ASN A 10 16.55 4.82 17.01
N LEU A 11 17.70 4.36 17.51
CA LEU A 11 18.20 3.01 17.28
C LEU A 11 17.17 1.93 17.66
N HIS A 12 16.59 2.05 18.86
CA HIS A 12 15.58 1.09 19.34
C HIS A 12 14.31 1.10 18.49
N ALA A 13 13.86 2.27 18.06
CA ALA A 13 12.67 2.40 17.22
C ALA A 13 12.90 1.81 15.82
N LEU A 14 14.07 2.05 15.23
CA LEU A 14 14.44 1.49 13.92
C LEU A 14 14.58 -0.03 13.97
N ASP A 15 15.22 -0.57 15.00
CA ASP A 15 15.37 -2.02 15.19
C ASP A 15 14.00 -2.68 15.38
N TRP A 16 13.17 -2.14 16.27
CA TRP A 16 11.83 -2.65 16.54
C TRP A 16 10.94 -2.61 15.28
N CYS A 17 10.88 -1.46 14.58
CA CYS A 17 10.12 -1.33 13.33
C CYS A 17 10.62 -2.30 12.27
N GLY A 18 11.94 -2.44 12.11
CA GLY A 18 12.55 -3.35 11.15
C GLY A 18 12.18 -4.80 11.37
N GLN A 19 12.25 -5.28 12.60
CA GLN A 19 11.88 -6.64 12.99
C GLN A 19 10.40 -6.93 12.68
N ILE A 20 9.50 -6.02 13.04
CA ILE A 20 8.05 -6.19 12.82
C ILE A 20 7.71 -6.20 11.33
N LEU A 21 8.26 -5.26 10.58
CA LEU A 21 7.97 -5.18 9.14
C LEU A 21 8.57 -6.36 8.39
N ALA A 22 9.74 -6.86 8.79
CA ALA A 22 10.36 -8.04 8.21
C ALA A 22 9.56 -9.32 8.54
N ALA A 23 9.18 -9.51 9.80
CA ALA A 23 8.37 -10.66 10.22
C ALA A 23 7.03 -10.73 9.49
N GLY A 24 6.39 -9.57 9.23
CA GLY A 24 5.12 -9.48 8.49
C GLY A 24 5.23 -9.86 7.01
N GLN A 25 6.43 -9.96 6.46
CA GLN A 25 6.70 -10.33 5.05
C GLN A 25 7.57 -11.59 4.91
N ASN A 26 7.85 -12.29 6.01
CA ASN A 26 8.80 -13.41 6.03
C ASN A 26 10.18 -13.05 5.41
N ALA A 27 10.63 -11.80 5.65
CA ALA A 27 11.83 -11.22 5.07
C ALA A 27 12.99 -11.20 6.09
N GLU A 28 14.22 -11.27 5.58
CA GLU A 28 15.40 -11.05 6.42
C GLU A 28 15.54 -9.58 6.82
N PHE A 29 15.95 -9.34 8.06
CA PHE A 29 16.23 -8.01 8.60
C PHE A 29 17.68 -7.89 9.03
N GLN A 30 18.34 -6.81 8.60
CA GLN A 30 19.68 -6.46 9.03
C GLN A 30 19.72 -5.02 9.54
N MET A 31 20.32 -4.81 10.70
CA MET A 31 20.56 -3.49 11.27
C MET A 31 22.01 -3.07 11.05
N LEU A 32 22.21 -1.88 10.51
CA LEU A 32 23.49 -1.18 10.43
C LEU A 32 23.43 0.07 11.32
N HIS A 33 24.53 0.40 11.96
CA HIS A 33 24.62 1.63 12.75
C HIS A 33 26.02 2.24 12.63
N SER A 34 26.06 3.56 12.54
CA SER A 34 27.29 4.35 12.60
C SER A 34 27.41 5.03 13.96
N ILE A 35 27.68 4.24 15.00
CA ILE A 35 27.90 4.80 16.33
C ILE A 35 29.41 5.09 16.48
N GLY A 36 29.75 6.38 16.53
CA GLY A 36 31.11 6.83 16.73
C GLY A 36 31.93 7.12 15.46
N GLY A 37 31.32 7.31 14.32
CA GLY A 37 31.98 7.82 13.11
C GLY A 37 32.82 6.81 12.34
N SER A 38 32.54 5.51 12.44
CA SER A 38 33.33 4.47 11.80
C SER A 38 32.85 4.04 10.41
N GLU A 39 31.62 4.36 10.01
CA GLU A 39 31.14 4.10 8.64
C GLU A 39 30.86 5.43 7.94
N GLU A 40 31.59 5.69 6.86
CA GLU A 40 31.32 6.84 6.00
C GLU A 40 30.13 6.55 5.06
N LEU A 41 29.46 7.58 4.60
CA LEU A 41 28.30 7.45 3.69
C LEU A 41 28.58 6.56 2.47
N PRO A 42 29.76 6.61 1.80
CA PRO A 42 30.09 5.73 0.70
C PRO A 42 30.07 4.23 1.06
N ASP A 43 30.44 3.86 2.27
CA ASP A 43 30.44 2.46 2.72
C ASP A 43 28.99 1.95 2.87
N ILE A 44 28.08 2.81 3.32
CA ILE A 44 26.66 2.51 3.45
C ILE A 44 26.01 2.38 2.08
N GLU A 45 26.30 3.31 1.16
CA GLU A 45 25.83 3.26 -0.22
C GLU A 45 26.29 1.94 -0.91
N GLN A 46 27.53 1.55 -0.71
CA GLN A 46 28.07 0.30 -1.26
C GLN A 46 27.38 -0.93 -0.66
N LYS A 47 27.09 -0.94 0.64
CA LYS A 47 26.34 -2.02 1.30
C LYS A 47 24.90 -2.10 0.75
N ILE A 48 24.22 -0.97 0.59
CA ILE A 48 22.87 -0.92 0.03
C ILE A 48 22.87 -1.48 -1.41
N VAL A 49 23.81 -1.07 -2.26
CA VAL A 49 23.95 -1.58 -3.62
C VAL A 49 24.20 -3.08 -3.65
N THR A 50 25.00 -3.59 -2.71
CA THR A 50 25.35 -5.02 -2.61
C THR A 50 24.16 -5.85 -2.11
N LEU A 51 23.49 -5.40 -1.05
CA LEU A 51 22.40 -6.12 -0.40
C LEU A 51 21.07 -5.97 -1.12
N LYS A 52 20.90 -4.92 -1.93
CA LYS A 52 19.65 -4.59 -2.67
C LYS A 52 18.40 -4.74 -1.80
N PRO A 53 18.30 -4.03 -0.67
CA PRO A 53 17.16 -4.18 0.22
C PRO A 53 15.87 -3.71 -0.45
N ASP A 54 14.77 -4.42 -0.24
CA ASP A 54 13.44 -4.00 -0.70
C ASP A 54 12.93 -2.79 0.05
N LEU A 55 13.36 -2.60 1.29
CA LEU A 55 13.01 -1.47 2.13
C LEU A 55 14.21 -1.07 2.98
N LEU A 56 14.51 0.23 3.00
CA LEU A 56 15.51 0.85 3.87
C LEU A 56 14.80 1.69 4.93
N LEU A 57 15.05 1.38 6.19
CA LEU A 57 14.63 2.21 7.33
C LEU A 57 15.80 3.08 7.77
N THR A 58 15.56 4.35 8.07
CA THR A 58 16.62 5.25 8.53
C THR A 58 16.05 6.39 9.39
N ASP A 59 16.94 7.13 10.03
CA ASP A 59 16.58 8.33 10.78
C ASP A 59 15.93 9.38 9.91
N TRP A 60 15.15 10.26 10.55
CA TRP A 60 14.64 11.45 9.90
C TRP A 60 15.80 12.26 9.31
N PRO A 61 15.69 12.69 8.05
CA PRO A 61 16.81 13.36 7.39
C PRO A 61 17.19 14.65 8.11
N LYS A 62 18.45 14.76 8.49
CA LYS A 62 19.04 16.00 8.97
C LYS A 62 19.87 16.61 7.84
N ALA A 63 20.07 17.93 7.86
CA ALA A 63 20.94 18.59 6.90
C ALA A 63 22.33 17.90 6.83
N GLY A 64 22.81 17.68 5.63
CA GLY A 64 24.09 17.00 5.38
C GLY A 64 23.94 15.50 5.07
N SER A 65 24.33 14.59 5.96
CA SER A 65 24.36 13.14 5.69
C SER A 65 23.00 12.54 5.38
N GLY A 66 21.92 13.01 6.02
CA GLY A 66 20.57 12.56 5.76
C GLY A 66 20.06 12.96 4.36
N GLU A 67 20.44 14.15 3.90
CA GLU A 67 20.16 14.60 2.54
C GLU A 67 20.87 13.75 1.50
N ALA A 68 22.14 13.44 1.72
CA ALA A 68 22.94 12.63 0.79
C ALA A 68 22.36 11.20 0.64
N LEU A 69 21.97 10.55 1.74
CA LEU A 69 21.34 9.23 1.69
C LEU A 69 19.99 9.27 0.97
N LEU A 70 19.21 10.35 1.14
CA LEU A 70 17.98 10.52 0.39
C LEU A 70 18.22 10.71 -1.12
N HIS A 71 19.21 11.53 -1.51
CA HIS A 71 19.58 11.69 -2.91
C HIS A 71 20.03 10.37 -3.54
N PHE A 72 20.80 9.59 -2.79
CA PHE A 72 21.19 8.25 -3.20
C PHE A 72 19.96 7.35 -3.40
N ALA A 73 19.06 7.29 -2.43
CA ALA A 73 17.85 6.47 -2.49
C ALA A 73 16.94 6.83 -3.67
N LEU A 74 16.76 8.12 -3.95
CA LEU A 74 15.98 8.59 -5.10
C LEU A 74 16.63 8.22 -6.43
N ARG A 75 17.96 8.28 -6.52
CA ARG A 75 18.72 7.88 -7.71
C ARG A 75 18.60 6.37 -7.96
N GLU A 76 18.73 5.57 -6.91
CA GLU A 76 18.65 4.10 -6.97
C GLU A 76 17.20 3.58 -6.93
N ASN A 77 16.21 4.50 -6.89
CA ASN A 77 14.78 4.16 -6.81
C ASN A 77 14.43 3.25 -5.62
N LEU A 78 15.05 3.49 -4.46
CA LEU A 78 14.84 2.70 -3.24
C LEU A 78 13.56 3.11 -2.52
N ARG A 79 12.97 2.15 -1.84
CA ARG A 79 11.90 2.38 -0.88
C ARG A 79 12.50 2.69 0.47
N MET A 80 12.05 3.78 1.10
CA MET A 80 12.57 4.18 2.41
C MET A 80 11.45 4.49 3.40
N VAL A 81 11.76 4.23 4.66
CA VAL A 81 11.02 4.75 5.80
C VAL A 81 11.97 5.61 6.62
N PHE A 82 11.65 6.89 6.72
CA PHE A 82 12.32 7.81 7.62
C PHE A 82 11.59 7.83 8.96
N LEU A 83 12.32 7.66 10.03
CA LEU A 83 11.78 7.56 11.38
C LEU A 83 12.36 8.64 12.29
N ARG A 84 11.49 9.35 13.00
CA ARG A 84 11.81 10.19 14.15
C ARG A 84 10.98 9.71 15.33
N TRP A 85 11.54 8.87 16.17
CA TRP A 85 10.89 8.34 17.37
C TRP A 85 11.90 8.30 18.52
N PRO A 86 12.29 9.48 19.02
CA PRO A 86 13.36 9.58 20.01
C PRO A 86 12.96 8.83 21.28
N GLU A 87 13.94 8.10 21.85
CA GLU A 87 13.81 7.34 23.09
C GLU A 87 12.69 6.29 23.07
N PHE A 88 12.18 5.92 21.88
CA PHE A 88 11.07 5.00 21.71
C PHE A 88 9.90 5.34 22.66
N SER A 89 9.51 6.61 22.65
CA SER A 89 8.45 7.16 23.49
C SER A 89 7.14 6.41 23.31
N LYS A 90 6.33 6.36 24.37
CA LYS A 90 5.01 5.73 24.32
C LYS A 90 4.12 6.42 23.28
N ILE A 91 3.38 5.61 22.53
CA ILE A 91 2.32 6.09 21.62
C ILE A 91 0.98 5.50 22.04
N ASN A 92 -0.09 6.27 21.86
CA ASN A 92 -1.45 5.85 22.15
C ASN A 92 -2.26 5.57 20.88
N ARG A 93 -1.85 6.16 19.73
CA ARG A 93 -2.54 6.01 18.45
C ARG A 93 -1.55 6.19 17.30
N ILE A 94 -1.78 5.48 16.19
CA ILE A 94 -1.11 5.75 14.92
C ILE A 94 -2.03 6.57 14.04
N LEU A 95 -1.65 7.78 13.70
CA LEU A 95 -2.41 8.70 12.88
C LEU A 95 -1.83 8.74 11.46
N ILE A 96 -2.56 8.17 10.50
CA ILE A 96 -2.18 8.10 9.10
C ILE A 96 -2.67 9.36 8.41
N LEU A 97 -1.75 10.21 7.96
CA LEU A 97 -2.08 11.46 7.27
C LEU A 97 -2.15 11.19 5.77
N SER A 98 -3.37 11.12 5.24
CA SER A 98 -3.59 10.77 3.83
C SER A 98 -3.97 11.99 3.00
N GLY A 99 -3.24 12.21 1.92
CA GLY A 99 -3.58 13.14 0.84
C GLY A 99 -4.07 12.44 -0.44
N GLY A 100 -4.27 11.11 -0.40
CA GLY A 100 -4.69 10.32 -1.57
C GLY A 100 -3.57 10.05 -2.59
N GLY A 101 -2.30 10.14 -2.20
CA GLY A 101 -1.17 9.90 -3.10
C GLY A 101 -0.86 8.41 -3.34
N ILE A 102 0.08 8.16 -4.25
CA ILE A 102 0.53 6.81 -4.68
C ILE A 102 1.10 5.93 -3.55
N HIS A 103 1.47 6.52 -2.41
CA HIS A 103 2.05 5.80 -1.28
C HIS A 103 1.02 5.33 -0.25
N VAL A 104 -0.27 5.63 -0.45
CA VAL A 104 -1.33 5.40 0.55
C VAL A 104 -1.45 3.93 0.94
N LEU A 105 -1.43 3.00 -0.02
CA LEU A 105 -1.50 1.56 0.29
C LEU A 105 -0.36 1.11 1.22
N ARG A 106 0.86 1.56 0.96
CA ARG A 106 2.01 1.24 1.80
C ARG A 106 1.93 1.93 3.16
N GLN A 107 1.47 3.18 3.22
CA GLN A 107 1.22 3.86 4.49
C GLN A 107 0.23 3.07 5.35
N LEU A 108 -0.91 2.68 4.78
CA LEU A 108 -1.92 1.90 5.46
C LEU A 108 -1.36 0.58 5.97
N TRP A 109 -0.64 -0.16 5.12
CA TRP A 109 -0.06 -1.45 5.48
C TRP A 109 0.98 -1.34 6.60
N ILE A 110 1.95 -0.41 6.47
CA ILE A 110 2.99 -0.20 7.49
C ILE A 110 2.36 0.26 8.81
N ALA A 111 1.44 1.23 8.75
CA ALA A 111 0.76 1.75 9.92
C ALA A 111 -0.06 0.68 10.64
N GLN A 112 -0.79 -0.16 9.90
CA GLN A 112 -1.56 -1.26 10.48
C GLN A 112 -0.65 -2.28 11.18
N ARG A 113 0.44 -2.71 10.53
CA ARG A 113 1.42 -3.62 11.13
C ARG A 113 2.06 -3.06 12.40
N THR A 114 2.41 -1.77 12.35
CA THR A 114 2.96 -1.07 13.52
C THR A 114 1.94 -1.00 14.65
N ALA A 115 0.67 -0.71 14.34
CA ALA A 115 -0.43 -0.64 15.31
C ALA A 115 -0.71 -1.99 15.98
N GLU A 116 -0.79 -3.05 15.20
CA GLU A 116 -0.99 -4.42 15.68
C GLU A 116 0.13 -4.85 16.63
N ALA A 117 1.38 -4.62 16.24
CA ALA A 117 2.54 -5.01 17.03
C ALA A 117 2.72 -4.17 18.28
N TYR A 118 2.38 -2.89 18.24
CA TYR A 118 2.45 -1.98 19.39
C TYR A 118 1.25 -2.13 20.34
N GLY A 119 0.12 -2.66 19.83
CA GLY A 119 -1.12 -2.83 20.60
C GLY A 119 -1.91 -1.53 20.75
N CYS A 120 -1.87 -0.62 19.77
CA CYS A 120 -2.62 0.63 19.78
C CYS A 120 -3.52 0.77 18.52
N PRO A 121 -4.57 1.63 18.56
CA PRO A 121 -5.41 1.86 17.39
C PRO A 121 -4.68 2.63 16.29
N ALA A 122 -5.05 2.37 15.03
CA ALA A 122 -4.70 3.22 13.91
C ALA A 122 -5.93 4.00 13.44
N GLN A 123 -5.72 5.19 12.88
CA GLN A 123 -6.77 6.05 12.33
C GLN A 123 -6.24 6.80 11.11
N VAL A 124 -7.05 6.91 10.06
CA VAL A 124 -6.74 7.77 8.91
C VAL A 124 -7.35 9.15 9.14
N LEU A 125 -6.54 10.18 8.96
CA LEU A 125 -6.96 11.57 8.96
C LEU A 125 -6.67 12.20 7.60
N GLN A 126 -7.72 12.73 6.96
CA GLN A 126 -7.61 13.54 5.75
C GLN A 126 -8.04 14.97 6.05
N ILE A 127 -7.17 15.93 5.76
CA ILE A 127 -7.50 17.35 5.85
C ILE A 127 -7.84 17.86 4.45
N ILE A 128 -9.04 18.42 4.30
CA ILE A 128 -9.53 19.03 3.06
C ILE A 128 -9.50 20.55 3.24
N ARG A 129 -8.84 21.25 2.31
CA ARG A 129 -8.87 22.71 2.23
C ARG A 129 -9.94 23.14 1.22
N ALA A 130 -10.48 24.35 1.38
CA ALA A 130 -11.52 24.87 0.47
C ALA A 130 -11.10 24.93 -1.03
N ALA A 131 -9.78 24.92 -1.29
CA ALA A 131 -9.21 24.96 -2.65
C ALA A 131 -8.81 23.58 -3.20
N ASP A 132 -9.09 22.50 -2.49
CA ASP A 132 -8.66 21.15 -2.87
C ASP A 132 -9.71 20.47 -3.78
N ASP A 133 -9.62 20.73 -5.09
CA ASP A 133 -10.41 20.02 -6.08
C ASP A 133 -10.02 18.52 -6.10
N GLY A 134 -11.03 17.62 -6.06
CA GLY A 134 -10.81 16.17 -6.09
C GLY A 134 -10.43 15.52 -4.74
N ALA A 135 -10.37 16.29 -3.64
CA ALA A 135 -10.05 15.75 -2.32
C ALA A 135 -11.05 14.68 -1.84
N GLU A 136 -12.33 14.79 -2.18
CA GLU A 136 -13.34 13.77 -1.88
C GLU A 136 -13.03 12.46 -2.58
N THR A 137 -12.71 12.50 -3.88
CA THR A 137 -12.33 11.31 -4.67
C THR A 137 -11.07 10.66 -4.11
N ALA A 138 -10.06 11.46 -3.69
CA ALA A 138 -8.87 10.94 -3.03
C ALA A 138 -9.20 10.22 -1.72
N GLY A 139 -10.16 10.73 -0.95
CA GLY A 139 -10.66 10.08 0.26
C GLY A 139 -11.37 8.76 -0.01
N GLU A 140 -12.20 8.71 -1.04
CA GLU A 140 -12.88 7.48 -1.47
C GLU A 140 -11.88 6.43 -1.95
N THR A 141 -10.89 6.84 -2.73
CA THR A 141 -9.79 5.96 -3.16
C THR A 141 -9.02 5.41 -1.96
N THR A 142 -8.69 6.25 -0.97
CA THR A 142 -8.00 5.80 0.25
C THR A 142 -8.84 4.80 1.05
N ARG A 143 -10.15 5.03 1.18
CA ARG A 143 -11.07 4.09 1.85
C ARG A 143 -11.14 2.76 1.10
N LEU A 144 -11.24 2.80 -0.22
CA LEU A 144 -11.23 1.63 -1.08
C LEU A 144 -9.95 0.82 -0.85
N GLN A 145 -8.79 1.47 -0.91
CA GLN A 145 -7.48 0.85 -0.70
C GLN A 145 -7.33 0.23 0.70
N ALA A 146 -7.82 0.90 1.76
CA ALA A 146 -7.83 0.34 3.11
C ALA A 146 -8.63 -0.97 3.17
N ARG A 147 -9.83 -0.99 2.57
CA ARG A 147 -10.67 -2.19 2.50
C ARG A 147 -10.01 -3.32 1.70
N MET A 148 -9.32 -3.00 0.58
CA MET A 148 -8.57 -3.99 -0.21
C MET A 148 -7.51 -4.71 0.61
N LEU A 149 -6.89 -4.02 1.57
CA LEU A 149 -5.92 -4.59 2.52
C LEU A 149 -6.59 -5.29 3.73
N GLY A 150 -7.92 -5.28 3.81
CA GLY A 150 -8.64 -5.75 4.99
C GLY A 150 -8.43 -4.87 6.22
N ILE A 151 -8.08 -3.61 6.02
CA ILE A 151 -7.83 -2.65 7.07
C ILE A 151 -9.12 -1.91 7.41
N HIS A 152 -9.66 -2.15 8.60
CA HIS A 152 -10.88 -1.51 9.13
C HIS A 152 -10.56 -0.29 10.00
N THR A 153 -9.56 0.48 9.59
CA THR A 153 -9.13 1.68 10.31
C THR A 153 -10.17 2.80 10.20
N PRO A 154 -10.55 3.45 11.31
CA PRO A 154 -11.43 4.61 11.28
C PRO A 154 -10.89 5.70 10.35
N PHE A 155 -11.77 6.27 9.54
CA PHE A 155 -11.44 7.30 8.57
C PHE A 155 -12.13 8.61 8.94
N GLN A 156 -11.33 9.62 9.27
CA GLN A 156 -11.81 10.96 9.63
C GLN A 156 -11.46 11.94 8.51
N VAL A 157 -12.44 12.70 8.07
CA VAL A 157 -12.27 13.86 7.20
C VAL A 157 -12.47 15.12 8.02
N ALA A 158 -11.56 16.07 7.92
CA ALA A 158 -11.67 17.37 8.57
C ALA A 158 -11.44 18.48 7.54
N HIS A 159 -12.21 19.57 7.67
CA HIS A 159 -12.07 20.76 6.83
C HIS A 159 -11.31 21.84 7.61
N ALA A 160 -10.28 22.43 6.97
CA ALA A 160 -9.46 23.47 7.59
C ALA A 160 -8.96 24.47 6.54
N PRO A 161 -8.59 25.70 6.96
CA PRO A 161 -8.00 26.69 6.04
C PRO A 161 -6.66 26.21 5.44
N ASP A 162 -5.87 25.49 6.20
CA ASP A 162 -4.60 24.90 5.79
C ASP A 162 -4.36 23.56 6.53
N ILE A 163 -3.40 22.78 6.02
CA ILE A 163 -3.15 21.43 6.54
C ILE A 163 -2.60 21.46 7.97
N LEU A 164 -1.70 22.39 8.31
CA LEU A 164 -1.10 22.41 9.65
C LEU A 164 -2.10 22.80 10.73
N SER A 165 -2.96 23.78 10.47
CA SER A 165 -4.04 24.12 11.40
C SER A 165 -5.06 23.00 11.56
N GLY A 166 -5.38 22.31 10.47
CA GLY A 166 -6.24 21.11 10.51
C GLY A 166 -5.60 19.99 11.33
N LEU A 167 -4.32 19.73 11.15
CA LEU A 167 -3.60 18.73 11.94
C LEU A 167 -3.52 19.11 13.41
N ALA A 168 -3.20 20.36 13.74
CA ALA A 168 -3.12 20.83 15.13
C ALA A 168 -4.42 20.65 15.94
N ALA A 169 -5.57 20.66 15.26
CA ALA A 169 -6.86 20.44 15.88
C ALA A 169 -7.17 18.95 16.15
N HIS A 170 -6.41 18.00 15.58
CA HIS A 170 -6.73 16.56 15.62
C HIS A 170 -5.59 15.69 16.13
N ILE A 171 -4.36 16.23 16.21
CA ILE A 171 -3.17 15.51 16.71
C ILE A 171 -3.16 15.59 18.24
N GLU A 172 -2.92 14.44 18.88
CA GLU A 172 -2.63 14.32 20.29
C GLU A 172 -1.13 14.13 20.52
N ALA A 173 -0.62 14.49 21.72
CA ALA A 173 0.81 14.48 22.02
C ALA A 173 1.48 13.11 21.78
N ASP A 174 0.74 12.03 22.09
CA ASP A 174 1.24 10.65 22.02
C ASP A 174 0.82 9.94 20.71
N ASP A 175 0.55 10.67 19.63
CA ASP A 175 0.30 10.10 18.31
C ASP A 175 1.62 9.83 17.58
N LEU A 176 1.73 8.66 16.93
CA LEU A 176 2.71 8.44 15.87
C LEU A 176 2.10 8.89 14.54
N LEU A 177 2.70 9.89 13.90
CA LEU A 177 2.23 10.42 12.63
C LEU A 177 2.88 9.67 11.47
N VAL A 178 2.06 9.06 10.60
CA VAL A 178 2.53 8.33 9.41
C VAL A 178 2.20 9.13 8.17
N LEU A 179 3.22 9.53 7.41
CA LEU A 179 3.15 10.40 6.25
C LEU A 179 3.62 9.68 4.98
N GLY A 180 3.06 10.04 3.83
CA GLY A 180 3.66 9.75 2.52
C GLY A 180 4.52 10.93 2.06
N ALA A 181 5.58 10.60 1.35
CA ALA A 181 6.37 11.61 0.66
C ALA A 181 5.58 12.19 -0.53
N PRO A 182 5.81 13.47 -0.92
CA PRO A 182 5.16 14.06 -2.08
C PRO A 182 5.53 13.35 -3.39
N ASN A 183 4.59 13.27 -4.34
CA ASN A 183 4.78 12.58 -5.63
C ASN A 183 5.76 13.28 -6.58
N HIS A 184 5.95 14.60 -6.41
CA HIS A 184 6.75 15.44 -7.31
C HIS A 184 7.93 16.06 -6.57
N TRP A 185 8.97 15.26 -6.42
CA TRP A 185 10.17 15.67 -5.73
C TRP A 185 11.23 16.23 -6.69
N ARG A 186 11.37 17.56 -6.75
CA ARG A 186 12.55 18.20 -7.30
C ARG A 186 13.59 18.33 -6.19
N LEU A 187 14.76 17.77 -6.46
CA LEU A 187 15.83 17.56 -5.48
C LEU A 187 16.31 18.79 -4.70
N SER A 188 16.18 20.00 -5.27
CA SER A 188 16.74 21.25 -4.71
C SER A 188 15.79 22.03 -3.80
N GLU A 189 14.49 21.78 -3.80
CA GLU A 189 13.51 22.52 -3.01
C GLU A 189 12.98 21.71 -1.81
N PHE A 190 13.62 20.60 -1.54
CA PHE A 190 13.02 19.42 -0.97
C PHE A 190 12.70 19.49 0.51
N PHE A 191 13.68 19.81 1.35
CA PHE A 191 13.52 19.74 2.78
C PHE A 191 12.89 20.97 3.40
N ALA A 192 13.30 22.16 3.00
CA ALA A 192 12.94 23.39 3.71
C ALA A 192 11.46 23.77 3.65
N PHE A 193 10.73 23.33 2.59
CA PHE A 193 9.35 23.78 2.33
C PHE A 193 8.34 22.66 2.10
N SER A 194 8.76 21.40 2.14
CA SER A 194 7.85 20.26 1.98
C SER A 194 6.86 20.15 3.14
N LEU A 195 5.67 19.61 2.88
CA LEU A 195 4.69 19.39 3.93
C LEU A 195 5.22 18.48 5.06
N PRO A 196 5.91 17.35 4.79
CA PRO A 196 6.51 16.54 5.84
C PRO A 196 7.49 17.30 6.74
N GLU A 197 8.36 18.14 6.14
CA GLU A 197 9.30 18.95 6.93
C GLU A 197 8.58 20.02 7.76
N ARG A 198 7.56 20.65 7.21
CA ARG A 198 6.73 21.61 7.96
C ARG A 198 6.03 20.92 9.13
N ILE A 199 5.53 19.70 8.94
CA ILE A 199 4.95 18.89 10.03
C ILE A 199 6.03 18.57 11.07
N ALA A 200 7.21 18.12 10.63
CA ALA A 200 8.31 17.80 11.53
C ALA A 200 8.79 18.98 12.37
N ARG A 201 8.73 20.20 11.84
CA ARG A 201 9.09 21.43 12.57
C ARG A 201 8.01 21.92 13.53
N ASN A 202 6.73 21.69 13.20
CA ASN A 202 5.62 22.22 13.99
C ASN A 202 5.13 21.25 15.08
N PHE A 203 5.40 19.95 14.95
CA PHE A 203 4.95 18.93 15.87
C PHE A 203 6.12 18.12 16.41
N SER A 204 6.16 17.90 17.74
CA SER A 204 7.18 17.09 18.40
C SER A 204 6.89 15.59 18.39
N ASN A 205 5.75 15.19 17.86
CA ASN A 205 5.28 13.81 17.76
C ASN A 205 6.30 12.87 17.12
N PRO A 206 6.32 11.59 17.46
CA PRO A 206 6.97 10.57 16.66
C PRO A 206 6.47 10.64 15.21
N LEU A 207 7.38 10.56 14.24
CA LEU A 207 7.07 10.67 12.82
C LEU A 207 7.62 9.47 12.06
N MET A 208 6.82 8.97 11.12
CA MET A 208 7.23 7.98 10.15
C MET A 208 6.85 8.50 8.76
N MET A 209 7.84 8.71 7.88
CA MET A 209 7.61 9.16 6.51
C MET A 209 8.03 8.07 5.53
N LEU A 210 7.11 7.71 4.66
CA LEU A 210 7.35 6.73 3.61
C LEU A 210 7.74 7.42 2.33
N LEU A 211 8.91 7.09 1.83
CA LEU A 211 9.35 7.35 0.46
C LEU A 211 9.22 6.04 -0.31
N GLY A 212 8.26 5.97 -1.22
CA GLY A 212 8.16 4.85 -2.15
C GLY A 212 9.21 4.97 -3.26
N SER A 213 9.69 3.86 -3.78
CA SER A 213 10.17 3.83 -5.15
C SER A 213 9.08 4.37 -6.08
N ARG A 214 9.42 4.86 -7.27
CA ARG A 214 8.38 5.09 -8.28
C ARG A 214 7.58 3.80 -8.36
N PRO A 215 6.24 3.86 -8.19
CA PRO A 215 5.44 2.65 -8.30
C PRO A 215 5.76 2.03 -9.64
N LYS A 216 5.97 0.72 -9.63
CA LYS A 216 6.13 -0.01 -10.88
C LYS A 216 4.85 0.23 -11.67
N GLN A 217 4.94 0.95 -12.76
CA GLN A 217 3.79 1.09 -13.65
C GLN A 217 3.65 -0.23 -14.39
N PHE A 218 2.68 -1.02 -13.96
CA PHE A 218 2.28 -2.18 -14.72
C PHE A 218 1.45 -1.71 -15.91
N ARG A 219 1.77 -2.20 -17.06
CA ARG A 219 0.75 -2.27 -18.10
C ARG A 219 -0.21 -3.35 -17.67
N LEU A 220 -1.47 -3.00 -17.43
CA LEU A 220 -2.46 -3.99 -16.98
C LEU A 220 -2.59 -5.14 -17.98
N ARG A 221 -2.25 -4.90 -19.26
CA ARG A 221 -2.13 -5.92 -20.32
C ARG A 221 -1.01 -6.93 -20.09
N GLU A 222 0.00 -6.62 -19.30
CA GLU A 222 1.09 -7.57 -18.94
C GLU A 222 0.66 -8.48 -17.80
N VAL A 223 -0.27 -8.05 -16.96
CA VAL A 223 -0.81 -8.83 -15.84
C VAL A 223 -2.09 -9.58 -16.24
N PHE A 224 -2.95 -8.92 -17.00
CA PHE A 224 -4.22 -9.46 -17.47
C PHE A 224 -4.19 -9.66 -18.99
N TRP A 225 -3.81 -10.84 -19.43
CA TRP A 225 -3.93 -11.19 -20.85
C TRP A 225 -5.41 -11.37 -21.21
N PRO A 226 -5.79 -11.24 -22.48
CA PRO A 226 -7.19 -11.41 -22.90
C PRO A 226 -7.83 -12.71 -22.41
N GLY A 227 -7.08 -13.81 -22.33
CA GLY A 227 -7.54 -15.10 -21.79
C GLY A 227 -7.83 -15.11 -20.28
N MET A 228 -7.31 -14.12 -19.52
CA MET A 228 -7.52 -13.97 -18.08
C MET A 228 -8.67 -13.02 -17.74
N ILE A 229 -9.36 -12.49 -18.75
CA ILE A 229 -10.48 -11.57 -18.58
C ILE A 229 -11.74 -12.23 -19.11
N ASN A 230 -12.74 -12.34 -18.24
CA ASN A 230 -13.98 -13.01 -18.56
C ASN A 230 -15.16 -12.05 -18.43
N PRO A 231 -15.62 -11.44 -19.54
CA PRO A 231 -16.83 -10.64 -19.54
C PRO A 231 -18.08 -11.53 -19.45
N GLY A 232 -19.10 -11.09 -18.72
CA GLY A 232 -20.41 -11.72 -18.73
C GLY A 232 -20.53 -13.06 -17.99
N LEU A 233 -19.74 -13.24 -16.93
CA LEU A 233 -19.86 -14.42 -16.05
C LEU A 233 -21.15 -14.36 -15.20
N SER A 234 -21.56 -15.54 -14.72
CA SER A 234 -22.65 -15.68 -13.76
C SER A 234 -22.26 -16.69 -12.68
N ALA A 235 -22.49 -16.33 -11.42
CA ALA A 235 -22.24 -17.21 -10.28
C ALA A 235 -23.30 -16.99 -9.20
N LEU A 236 -23.71 -18.07 -8.52
CA LEU A 236 -24.71 -18.04 -7.46
C LEU A 236 -24.11 -17.75 -6.09
N SER A 237 -22.80 -17.87 -5.95
CA SER A 237 -22.09 -17.60 -4.69
C SER A 237 -20.65 -17.10 -4.99
N ARG A 238 -20.02 -16.49 -3.99
CA ARG A 238 -18.61 -16.08 -4.08
C ARG A 238 -17.66 -17.25 -4.30
N GLU A 239 -17.95 -18.41 -3.73
CA GLU A 239 -17.18 -19.64 -3.92
C GLU A 239 -17.23 -20.09 -5.38
N ALA A 240 -18.42 -20.04 -6.00
CA ALA A 240 -18.59 -20.34 -7.41
C ALA A 240 -17.87 -19.33 -8.31
N ALA A 241 -17.94 -18.05 -7.96
CA ALA A 241 -17.23 -17.00 -8.69
C ALA A 241 -15.70 -17.18 -8.63
N ILE A 242 -15.14 -17.38 -7.44
CA ILE A 242 -13.71 -17.64 -7.25
C ILE A 242 -13.30 -18.92 -8.00
N GLY A 243 -14.10 -19.99 -7.91
CA GLY A 243 -13.86 -21.24 -8.63
C GLY A 243 -13.75 -21.02 -10.15
N GLN A 244 -14.68 -20.27 -10.76
CA GLN A 244 -14.62 -19.93 -12.19
C GLN A 244 -13.36 -19.14 -12.57
N LEU A 245 -12.89 -18.26 -11.69
CA LEU A 245 -11.66 -17.49 -11.92
C LEU A 245 -10.41 -18.36 -11.78
N LEU A 246 -10.39 -19.32 -10.84
CA LEU A 246 -9.33 -20.33 -10.76
C LEU A 246 -9.31 -21.21 -12.01
N ASP A 247 -10.47 -21.63 -12.50
CA ASP A 247 -10.58 -22.39 -13.76
C ASP A 247 -10.04 -21.60 -14.97
N CYS A 248 -10.20 -20.27 -14.94
CA CYS A 248 -9.60 -19.38 -15.93
C CYS A 248 -8.07 -19.42 -15.85
N LEU A 249 -7.48 -19.31 -14.66
CA LEU A 249 -6.04 -19.36 -14.47
C LEU A 249 -5.43 -20.72 -14.83
N ILE A 250 -6.17 -21.82 -14.60
CA ILE A 250 -5.75 -23.17 -15.03
C ILE A 250 -5.78 -23.26 -16.55
N ARG A 251 -6.88 -22.85 -17.19
CA ARG A 251 -7.03 -22.89 -18.65
C ARG A 251 -5.96 -22.05 -19.36
N THR A 252 -5.48 -20.99 -18.75
CA THR A 252 -4.40 -20.13 -19.28
C THR A 252 -3.01 -20.55 -18.78
N GLU A 253 -2.89 -21.74 -18.18
CA GLU A 253 -1.64 -22.35 -17.70
C GLU A 253 -0.87 -21.49 -16.69
N GLN A 254 -1.57 -20.59 -15.97
CA GLN A 254 -0.96 -19.76 -14.93
C GLN A 254 -0.77 -20.54 -13.61
N ILE A 255 -1.61 -21.52 -13.37
CA ILE A 255 -1.52 -22.41 -12.21
C ILE A 255 -1.79 -23.86 -12.64
N PRO A 256 -1.19 -24.85 -11.97
CA PRO A 256 -1.47 -26.27 -12.20
C PRO A 256 -2.89 -26.65 -11.80
N GLU A 257 -3.54 -27.56 -12.55
CA GLU A 257 -4.88 -28.04 -12.25
C GLU A 257 -5.01 -28.67 -10.86
N ASN A 258 -4.00 -29.41 -10.43
CA ASN A 258 -3.97 -30.08 -9.11
C ASN A 258 -3.91 -29.09 -7.92
N TRP A 259 -3.73 -27.80 -8.14
CA TRP A 259 -3.77 -26.77 -7.10
C TRP A 259 -5.17 -26.20 -6.88
N ARG A 260 -6.08 -26.41 -7.82
CA ARG A 260 -7.41 -25.79 -7.84
C ARG A 260 -8.14 -25.86 -6.51
N GLU A 261 -8.31 -27.08 -5.99
CA GLU A 261 -9.09 -27.30 -4.76
C GLU A 261 -8.41 -26.65 -3.55
N ARG A 262 -7.10 -26.79 -3.42
CA ARG A 262 -6.32 -26.17 -2.37
C ARG A 262 -6.45 -24.64 -2.40
N LEU A 263 -6.32 -24.01 -3.58
CA LEU A 263 -6.42 -22.56 -3.74
C LEU A 263 -7.85 -22.08 -3.44
N LEU A 264 -8.87 -22.81 -3.88
CA LEU A 264 -10.25 -22.49 -3.58
C LEU A 264 -10.51 -22.49 -2.06
N GLN A 265 -10.05 -23.51 -1.36
CA GLN A 265 -10.19 -23.60 0.10
C GLN A 265 -9.47 -22.44 0.82
N GLN A 266 -8.27 -22.09 0.38
CA GLN A 266 -7.52 -20.95 0.94
C GLN A 266 -8.25 -19.62 0.70
N ALA A 267 -8.76 -19.39 -0.51
CA ALA A 267 -9.52 -18.18 -0.82
C ALA A 267 -10.79 -18.07 0.01
N ILE A 268 -11.54 -19.16 0.15
CA ILE A 268 -12.75 -19.21 0.98
C ILE A 268 -12.42 -18.96 2.46
N ALA A 269 -11.39 -19.61 2.99
CA ALA A 269 -10.94 -19.38 4.37
C ALA A 269 -10.57 -17.91 4.61
N ARG A 270 -9.89 -17.27 3.63
CA ARG A 270 -9.55 -15.85 3.69
C ARG A 270 -10.79 -14.95 3.66
N GLU A 271 -11.78 -15.25 2.81
CA GLU A 271 -13.07 -14.56 2.73
C GLU A 271 -13.90 -14.67 4.01
N GLN A 272 -13.81 -15.79 4.73
CA GLN A 272 -14.51 -15.99 6.01
C GLN A 272 -13.93 -15.14 7.14
N VAL A 273 -12.62 -14.85 7.11
CA VAL A 273 -11.97 -13.97 8.11
C VAL A 273 -12.40 -12.53 7.91
N CYS A 274 -12.39 -12.08 6.67
CA CYS A 274 -12.77 -10.71 6.29
C CYS A 274 -13.09 -10.70 4.80
N SER A 275 -14.26 -10.19 4.42
CA SER A 275 -14.60 -10.05 3.01
C SER A 275 -13.58 -9.21 2.26
N THR A 276 -13.21 -9.64 1.07
CA THR A 276 -12.39 -8.87 0.13
C THR A 276 -13.21 -7.91 -0.74
N ALA A 277 -14.52 -7.84 -0.52
CA ALA A 277 -15.36 -6.83 -1.15
C ALA A 277 -15.10 -5.46 -0.56
N VAL A 278 -14.75 -4.53 -1.42
CA VAL A 278 -14.25 -3.20 -1.02
C VAL A 278 -15.28 -2.08 -1.18
N GLY A 279 -16.49 -2.44 -1.63
CA GLY A 279 -17.50 -1.51 -2.12
C GLY A 279 -17.29 -1.19 -3.60
N SER A 280 -18.06 -0.24 -4.13
CA SER A 280 -18.01 0.09 -5.56
C SER A 280 -18.22 -1.13 -6.46
N GLU A 281 -19.08 -2.06 -6.06
CA GLU A 281 -19.40 -3.29 -6.81
C GLU A 281 -18.17 -4.20 -7.08
N THR A 282 -17.10 -4.11 -6.25
CA THR A 282 -15.81 -4.74 -6.55
C THR A 282 -15.30 -5.59 -5.40
N ALA A 283 -14.71 -6.74 -5.72
CA ALA A 283 -13.99 -7.62 -4.79
C ALA A 283 -12.58 -7.96 -5.30
N PHE A 284 -11.63 -8.14 -4.37
CA PHE A 284 -10.23 -8.48 -4.64
C PHE A 284 -9.81 -9.73 -3.88
N PRO A 285 -10.41 -10.91 -4.13
CA PRO A 285 -9.93 -12.14 -3.54
C PRO A 285 -8.47 -12.37 -3.92
N HIS A 286 -7.65 -12.72 -2.90
CA HIS A 286 -6.25 -12.96 -3.11
C HIS A 286 -5.74 -14.11 -2.24
N ILE A 287 -4.75 -14.82 -2.77
CA ILE A 287 -4.12 -15.98 -2.15
C ILE A 287 -2.62 -15.76 -2.20
N THR A 288 -1.96 -15.83 -1.04
CA THR A 288 -0.50 -15.76 -0.96
C THR A 288 0.04 -17.19 -0.88
N MET A 289 1.01 -17.52 -1.73
CA MET A 289 1.62 -18.84 -1.77
C MET A 289 3.13 -18.76 -1.96
N PRO A 290 3.92 -19.60 -1.29
CA PRO A 290 5.34 -19.76 -1.57
C PRO A 290 5.51 -20.52 -2.90
N VAL A 291 5.48 -19.80 -4.02
CA VAL A 291 5.67 -20.36 -5.37
C VAL A 291 6.74 -19.60 -6.11
N GLU A 292 7.52 -20.30 -6.90
CA GLU A 292 8.40 -19.67 -7.89
C GLU A 292 7.53 -19.17 -9.04
N GLY A 293 7.58 -17.88 -9.30
CA GLY A 293 6.82 -17.25 -10.38
C GLY A 293 6.41 -15.83 -10.06
N GLY A 294 5.79 -15.16 -11.00
CA GLY A 294 5.28 -13.80 -10.84
C GLY A 294 3.86 -13.78 -10.26
N LEU A 295 3.34 -12.58 -10.12
CA LEU A 295 1.96 -12.30 -9.80
C LEU A 295 1.03 -12.84 -10.91
N ALA A 296 0.07 -13.69 -10.57
CA ALA A 296 -0.99 -14.11 -11.48
C ALA A 296 -2.32 -13.44 -11.10
N GLY A 297 -3.07 -12.97 -12.11
CA GLY A 297 -4.36 -12.30 -11.89
C GLY A 297 -5.40 -12.67 -12.94
N CYS A 298 -6.67 -12.67 -12.53
CA CYS A 298 -7.81 -12.91 -13.42
C CYS A 298 -8.94 -11.95 -13.06
N LEU A 299 -9.58 -11.37 -14.07
CA LEU A 299 -10.75 -10.50 -13.92
C LEU A 299 -12.00 -11.19 -14.41
N GLY A 300 -13.01 -11.28 -13.55
CA GLY A 300 -14.36 -11.66 -13.91
C GLY A 300 -15.34 -10.50 -13.79
N ILE A 301 -16.15 -10.29 -14.83
CA ILE A 301 -17.28 -9.37 -14.79
C ILE A 301 -18.56 -10.18 -14.65
N PHE A 302 -19.30 -9.95 -13.59
CA PHE A 302 -20.55 -10.59 -13.21
C PHE A 302 -21.68 -9.55 -13.30
N PRO A 303 -22.35 -9.35 -14.43
CA PRO A 303 -23.32 -8.27 -14.59
C PRO A 303 -24.49 -8.30 -13.61
N GLN A 304 -24.86 -9.49 -13.12
CA GLN A 304 -25.92 -9.66 -12.11
C GLN A 304 -25.43 -9.43 -10.68
N GLY A 305 -24.12 -9.31 -10.50
CA GLY A 305 -23.47 -9.22 -9.20
C GLY A 305 -23.42 -10.55 -8.47
N VAL A 306 -22.44 -10.68 -7.57
CA VAL A 306 -22.22 -11.82 -6.67
C VAL A 306 -22.12 -11.29 -5.26
N ASP A 307 -22.78 -11.94 -4.31
CA ASP A 307 -22.70 -11.55 -2.90
C ASP A 307 -21.34 -11.98 -2.29
N PHE A 308 -20.50 -11.00 -2.04
CA PHE A 308 -19.24 -11.12 -1.32
C PHE A 308 -19.35 -10.63 0.14
N ALA A 309 -20.55 -10.40 0.65
CA ALA A 309 -20.80 -9.79 1.95
C ALA A 309 -20.10 -8.40 2.08
N ALA A 310 -20.24 -7.58 1.05
CA ALA A 310 -19.70 -6.22 1.04
C ALA A 310 -20.31 -5.37 2.16
N ALA A 311 -19.51 -4.50 2.77
CA ALA A 311 -19.96 -3.65 3.87
C ALA A 311 -21.08 -2.65 3.48
N ASP A 312 -21.18 -2.30 2.19
CA ASP A 312 -22.24 -1.46 1.63
C ASP A 312 -23.49 -2.27 1.19
N GLY A 313 -23.46 -3.60 1.33
CA GLY A 313 -24.53 -4.51 0.95
C GLY A 313 -24.75 -4.63 -0.57
N ILE A 314 -23.85 -4.06 -1.40
CA ILE A 314 -23.99 -4.08 -2.86
C ILE A 314 -23.27 -5.31 -3.42
N PRO A 315 -23.94 -6.15 -4.24
CA PRO A 315 -23.28 -7.29 -4.89
C PRO A 315 -22.13 -6.85 -5.80
N CYS A 316 -21.04 -7.62 -5.78
CA CYS A 316 -19.84 -7.33 -6.57
C CYS A 316 -20.01 -7.78 -8.01
N LYS A 317 -19.82 -6.85 -8.94
CA LYS A 317 -19.84 -7.11 -10.39
C LYS A 317 -18.44 -7.30 -10.98
N PHE A 318 -17.43 -6.76 -10.32
CA PHE A 318 -16.03 -6.83 -10.74
C PHE A 318 -15.24 -7.63 -9.71
N VAL A 319 -14.74 -8.79 -10.10
CA VAL A 319 -13.98 -9.66 -9.20
C VAL A 319 -12.57 -9.86 -9.76
N PHE A 320 -11.58 -9.30 -9.08
CA PHE A 320 -10.17 -9.43 -9.41
C PHE A 320 -9.53 -10.47 -8.50
N LEU A 321 -9.31 -11.67 -9.01
CA LEU A 321 -8.60 -12.71 -8.27
C LEU A 321 -7.11 -12.60 -8.51
N PHE A 322 -6.32 -12.64 -7.42
CA PHE A 322 -4.85 -12.65 -7.48
C PHE A 322 -4.26 -13.84 -6.73
N ILE A 323 -3.18 -14.38 -7.30
CA ILE A 323 -2.28 -15.30 -6.63
C ILE A 323 -0.92 -14.62 -6.58
N THR A 324 -0.43 -14.39 -5.36
CA THR A 324 0.80 -13.64 -5.11
C THR A 324 1.83 -14.53 -4.44
N PRO A 325 3.04 -14.66 -4.99
CA PRO A 325 4.17 -15.16 -4.22
C PRO A 325 4.49 -14.23 -3.05
N ASP A 326 5.04 -14.78 -1.96
CA ASP A 326 5.39 -13.99 -0.77
C ASP A 326 6.34 -12.82 -1.11
N ASP A 327 7.24 -13.03 -2.06
CA ASP A 327 8.25 -12.03 -2.47
C ASP A 327 7.68 -10.88 -3.34
N TYR A 328 6.46 -11.02 -3.88
CA TYR A 328 5.83 -10.07 -4.81
C TYR A 328 4.75 -9.20 -4.18
N TYR A 329 4.64 -9.20 -2.87
CA TYR A 329 3.61 -8.42 -2.18
C TYR A 329 3.66 -6.92 -2.51
N SER A 330 4.84 -6.38 -2.72
CA SER A 330 5.03 -4.97 -3.12
C SER A 330 4.49 -4.68 -4.54
N ASP A 331 4.72 -5.57 -5.49
CA ASP A 331 4.22 -5.46 -6.85
C ASP A 331 2.69 -5.57 -6.86
N TYR A 332 2.14 -6.44 -6.01
CA TYR A 332 0.71 -6.55 -5.79
C TYR A 332 0.09 -5.24 -5.28
N LEU A 333 0.72 -4.57 -4.31
CA LEU A 333 0.24 -3.27 -3.81
C LEU A 333 0.26 -2.19 -4.89
N ASP A 334 1.29 -2.15 -5.74
CA ASP A 334 1.37 -1.19 -6.85
C ASP A 334 0.27 -1.44 -7.89
N LEU A 335 -0.01 -2.72 -8.19
CA LEU A 335 -1.09 -3.11 -9.08
C LEU A 335 -2.47 -2.75 -8.52
N LEU A 336 -2.71 -3.05 -7.25
CA LEU A 336 -3.96 -2.67 -6.58
C LEU A 336 -4.18 -1.16 -6.59
N ALA A 337 -3.12 -0.36 -6.37
CA ALA A 337 -3.21 1.10 -6.46
C ALA A 337 -3.71 1.54 -7.84
N GLN A 338 -3.12 1.02 -8.91
CA GLN A 338 -3.50 1.36 -10.28
C GLN A 338 -4.94 0.95 -10.63
N ILE A 339 -5.36 -0.24 -10.20
CA ILE A 339 -6.74 -0.69 -10.43
C ILE A 339 -7.72 0.16 -9.62
N SER A 340 -7.42 0.46 -8.35
CA SER A 340 -8.29 1.23 -7.47
C SER A 340 -8.53 2.64 -7.98
N GLU A 341 -7.50 3.31 -8.51
CA GLU A 341 -7.61 4.64 -9.11
C GLU A 341 -8.62 4.68 -10.28
N LYS A 342 -8.78 3.57 -10.99
CA LYS A 342 -9.72 3.48 -12.11
C LYS A 342 -11.11 3.01 -11.68
N ILE A 343 -11.17 1.93 -10.89
CA ILE A 343 -12.42 1.28 -10.54
C ILE A 343 -13.29 2.10 -9.58
N VAL A 344 -12.71 3.07 -8.84
CA VAL A 344 -13.47 3.99 -7.97
C VAL A 344 -14.45 4.86 -8.76
N HIS A 345 -14.14 5.16 -10.01
CA HIS A 345 -14.96 6.00 -10.87
C HIS A 345 -16.15 5.25 -11.46
N SER A 346 -17.37 5.67 -11.12
CA SER A 346 -18.60 5.07 -11.64
C SER A 346 -18.68 5.04 -13.18
N PRO A 347 -18.27 6.08 -13.94
CA PRO A 347 -18.26 6.02 -15.40
C PRO A 347 -17.38 4.88 -15.95
N VAL A 348 -16.23 4.60 -15.35
CA VAL A 348 -15.34 3.50 -15.74
C VAL A 348 -16.05 2.17 -15.54
N ARG A 349 -16.68 1.96 -14.38
CA ARG A 349 -17.43 0.72 -14.10
C ARG A 349 -18.59 0.52 -15.10
N GLN A 350 -19.30 1.58 -15.47
CA GLN A 350 -20.36 1.50 -16.48
C GLN A 350 -19.81 1.14 -17.87
N GLN A 351 -18.66 1.69 -18.25
CA GLN A 351 -17.99 1.32 -19.50
C GLN A 351 -17.59 -0.16 -19.49
N LEU A 352 -17.01 -0.66 -18.39
CA LEU A 352 -16.64 -2.06 -18.25
C LEU A 352 -17.81 -3.02 -18.37
N LEU A 353 -18.99 -2.67 -17.83
CA LEU A 353 -20.21 -3.48 -17.96
C LEU A 353 -20.75 -3.54 -19.40
N ASN A 354 -20.42 -2.55 -20.22
CA ASN A 354 -20.83 -2.48 -21.63
C ASN A 354 -19.83 -3.17 -22.57
N CYS A 355 -18.62 -3.50 -22.07
CA CYS A 355 -17.61 -4.23 -22.84
C CYS A 355 -18.08 -5.66 -23.13
N ARG A 356 -17.78 -6.16 -24.33
CA ARG A 356 -18.13 -7.52 -24.74
C ARG A 356 -16.92 -8.42 -24.91
N THR A 357 -15.76 -7.83 -25.08
CA THR A 357 -14.50 -8.54 -25.26
C THR A 357 -13.49 -8.18 -24.20
N ALA A 358 -12.51 -9.05 -23.97
CA ALA A 358 -11.39 -8.78 -23.07
C ALA A 358 -10.57 -7.57 -23.55
N ASP A 359 -10.42 -7.38 -24.85
CA ASP A 359 -9.68 -6.24 -25.40
C ASP A 359 -10.41 -4.91 -25.14
N ASP A 360 -11.75 -4.88 -25.24
CA ASP A 360 -12.52 -3.69 -24.85
C ASP A 360 -12.28 -3.33 -23.38
N ILE A 361 -12.28 -4.33 -22.49
CA ILE A 361 -12.04 -4.15 -21.06
C ILE A 361 -10.62 -3.61 -20.81
N LEU A 362 -9.62 -4.19 -21.48
CA LEU A 362 -8.23 -3.72 -21.38
C LEU A 362 -8.08 -2.29 -21.92
N ASN A 363 -8.78 -1.91 -22.98
CA ASN A 363 -8.76 -0.53 -23.49
C ASN A 363 -9.36 0.47 -22.50
N VAL A 364 -10.32 0.06 -21.67
CA VAL A 364 -10.88 0.91 -20.61
C VAL A 364 -9.94 1.01 -19.40
N LEU A 365 -9.33 -0.12 -19.01
CA LEU A 365 -8.45 -0.16 -17.84
C LEU A 365 -7.04 0.35 -18.12
N ASP A 366 -6.53 0.21 -19.34
CA ASP A 366 -5.15 0.55 -19.75
C ASP A 366 -5.16 1.19 -21.14
N PRO A 367 -5.71 2.41 -21.27
CA PRO A 367 -5.90 3.15 -22.53
C PRO A 367 -4.58 3.55 -23.21
#